data_595b9a494bce930aa3407dccf82f9e90
#
_entry.id   595b9a494bce930aa3407dccf82f9e90
#
_cell.length_a   1.000
_cell.length_b   1.000
_cell.length_c   1.000
_cell.angle_alpha   90.00
_cell.angle_beta   90.00
_cell.angle_gamma   90.00
#
_symmetry.space_group_name_H-M   'P 1'
#
loop_
_entity.id
_entity.type
_entity.pdbx_description
1 polymer ?
#
loop_
_entity_poly.entity_id
_entity_poly.type
_entity_poly.pdbx_seq_one_letter_code
_entity_poly.pdbx_strand_id
1 'polypeptide(L)'
;MDFTKLNFGVDGDSITAGQQWSWHVFNSLNMASHHNVAVGSAVWYKRTLTCSNGSVTTQNWTDPDFAGISDGWEPTEDLNELQKRANNCAVVHIQHFIDDVKKGISPVPDIFAFAMGTNDSEECFGDVEKALTGKELDGNENIDLFTEAGAMRWCLQKIMEEYPEARVFVLTPLQTATPEHNAKTVLQIETVMKKIAGAMGAQVIDCYNNCGICEKFEVIGGRGKYLIDGLHPVAEGQALEGRFAAKEIRNNMF
;
A
#
# COMPACT_ATOMS: atom_id res chain seq x y z
N MET A 1 -13.87 12.10 -19.44
CA MET A 1 -12.77 11.12 -19.64
C MET A 1 -13.37 9.76 -19.92
N ASP A 2 -12.72 8.97 -20.79
CA ASP A 2 -13.18 7.63 -21.19
C ASP A 2 -12.36 6.57 -20.42
N PHE A 3 -12.88 6.13 -19.29
CA PHE A 3 -12.22 5.14 -18.43
C PHE A 3 -12.03 3.77 -19.10
N THR A 4 -12.82 3.46 -20.17
CA THR A 4 -12.70 2.17 -20.87
C THR A 4 -11.36 1.96 -21.58
N LYS A 5 -10.53 3.00 -21.63
CA LYS A 5 -9.20 2.98 -22.23
C LYS A 5 -8.07 3.08 -21.17
N LEU A 6 -8.41 3.24 -19.89
CA LEU A 6 -7.44 3.47 -18.84
C LEU A 6 -7.07 2.18 -18.13
N ASN A 7 -5.78 2.03 -17.84
CA ASN A 7 -5.20 0.91 -17.12
C ASN A 7 -5.03 1.26 -15.63
N PHE A 8 -5.43 0.35 -14.76
CA PHE A 8 -5.41 0.54 -13.32
C PHE A 8 -4.37 -0.37 -12.66
N GLY A 9 -3.33 0.23 -12.09
CA GLY A 9 -2.35 -0.42 -11.22
C GLY A 9 -2.70 -0.20 -9.75
N VAL A 10 -2.49 -1.20 -8.90
CA VAL A 10 -2.74 -1.07 -7.48
C VAL A 10 -1.73 -1.86 -6.65
N ASP A 11 -1.30 -1.27 -5.53
CA ASP A 11 -0.51 -1.91 -4.49
C ASP A 11 -1.17 -1.71 -3.12
N GLY A 12 -0.89 -2.61 -2.17
CA GLY A 12 -1.45 -2.56 -0.84
C GLY A 12 -1.12 -3.79 0.01
N ASP A 13 -1.84 -3.91 1.10
CA ASP A 13 -1.72 -5.00 2.06
C ASP A 13 -2.84 -6.06 1.90
N SER A 14 -3.16 -6.82 2.98
CA SER A 14 -4.17 -7.88 2.97
C SER A 14 -5.57 -7.42 2.55
N ILE A 15 -5.92 -6.16 2.80
CA ILE A 15 -7.22 -5.59 2.42
C ILE A 15 -7.29 -5.42 0.90
N THR A 16 -6.14 -5.22 0.25
CA THR A 16 -6.01 -5.04 -1.20
C THR A 16 -5.66 -6.34 -1.94
N ALA A 17 -4.89 -7.24 -1.32
CA ALA A 17 -4.40 -8.49 -1.95
C ALA A 17 -5.54 -9.39 -2.45
N GLY A 18 -6.69 -9.41 -1.77
CA GLY A 18 -7.90 -10.10 -2.20
C GLY A 18 -8.59 -9.52 -3.44
N GLN A 19 -8.08 -8.45 -4.00
CA GLN A 19 -8.56 -7.71 -5.17
C GLN A 19 -9.99 -7.16 -5.04
N GLN A 20 -10.58 -7.20 -3.88
CA GLN A 20 -12.02 -6.97 -3.71
C GLN A 20 -12.42 -5.51 -3.92
N TRP A 21 -11.88 -4.56 -3.14
CA TRP A 21 -12.22 -3.15 -3.32
C TRP A 21 -11.70 -2.59 -4.66
N SER A 22 -10.49 -2.95 -5.06
CA SER A 22 -9.88 -2.49 -6.31
C SER A 22 -10.61 -3.07 -7.53
N TRP A 23 -11.15 -4.29 -7.43
CA TRP A 23 -12.03 -4.88 -8.43
C TRP A 23 -13.35 -4.14 -8.55
N HIS A 24 -13.90 -3.63 -7.45
CA HIS A 24 -15.08 -2.76 -7.48
C HIS A 24 -14.78 -1.42 -8.16
N VAL A 25 -13.59 -0.84 -7.97
CA VAL A 25 -13.15 0.35 -8.73
C VAL A 25 -13.08 0.05 -10.21
N PHE A 26 -12.35 -0.99 -10.59
CA PHE A 26 -12.18 -1.43 -11.98
C PHE A 26 -13.52 -1.60 -12.69
N ASN A 27 -14.44 -2.35 -12.09
CA ASN A 27 -15.77 -2.59 -12.68
C ASN A 27 -16.66 -1.33 -12.70
N SER A 28 -16.66 -0.53 -11.62
CA SER A 28 -17.49 0.68 -11.52
C SER A 28 -17.09 1.75 -12.51
N LEU A 29 -15.82 1.83 -12.86
CA LEU A 29 -15.28 2.76 -13.86
C LEU A 29 -15.20 2.12 -15.26
N ASN A 30 -15.45 0.82 -15.38
CA ASN A 30 -15.34 0.05 -16.62
C ASN A 30 -13.97 0.25 -17.30
N MET A 31 -12.89 0.03 -16.55
CA MET A 31 -11.52 0.29 -16.99
C MET A 31 -11.01 -0.78 -17.98
N ALA A 32 -9.94 -0.49 -18.71
CA ALA A 32 -9.36 -1.39 -19.71
C ALA A 32 -8.65 -2.59 -19.08
N SER A 33 -7.92 -2.35 -17.99
CA SER A 33 -7.18 -3.40 -17.28
C SER A 33 -7.08 -3.11 -15.79
N HIS A 34 -6.78 -4.15 -15.03
CA HIS A 34 -6.51 -4.09 -13.58
C HIS A 34 -5.31 -4.98 -13.25
N HIS A 35 -4.26 -4.41 -12.68
CA HIS A 35 -3.09 -5.13 -12.23
C HIS A 35 -2.81 -4.84 -10.76
N ASN A 36 -2.85 -5.88 -9.93
CA ASN A 36 -2.72 -5.81 -8.48
C ASN A 36 -1.46 -6.55 -8.03
N VAL A 37 -0.52 -5.83 -7.39
CA VAL A 37 0.72 -6.38 -6.83
C VAL A 37 0.70 -6.46 -5.30
N ALA A 38 -0.44 -6.14 -4.67
CA ALA A 38 -0.60 -6.18 -3.22
C ALA A 38 -0.42 -7.57 -2.64
N VAL A 39 0.22 -7.64 -1.47
CA VAL A 39 0.44 -8.88 -0.71
C VAL A 39 -0.02 -8.69 0.73
N GLY A 40 -0.63 -9.73 1.32
CA GLY A 40 -1.05 -9.70 2.73
C GLY A 40 0.11 -9.32 3.66
N SER A 41 -0.19 -8.67 4.79
CA SER A 41 0.82 -8.24 5.79
C SER A 41 1.89 -7.26 5.29
N ALA A 42 1.75 -6.69 4.10
CA ALA A 42 2.70 -5.72 3.57
C ALA A 42 2.73 -4.42 4.39
N VAL A 43 3.88 -3.77 4.38
CA VAL A 43 4.13 -2.45 4.96
C VAL A 43 4.75 -1.52 3.91
N TRP A 44 4.78 -0.21 4.17
CA TRP A 44 5.46 0.72 3.27
C TRP A 44 6.96 0.49 3.18
N TYR A 45 7.63 0.28 4.32
CA TYR A 45 9.08 0.40 4.50
C TYR A 45 9.80 -0.95 4.45
N LYS A 46 11.10 -0.88 4.17
CA LYS A 46 12.01 -2.03 4.26
C LYS A 46 12.13 -2.52 5.69
N ARG A 47 12.26 -3.83 5.87
CA ARG A 47 12.38 -4.46 7.18
C ARG A 47 13.66 -5.27 7.30
N THR A 48 14.21 -5.30 8.51
CA THR A 48 15.17 -6.31 8.95
C THR A 48 14.43 -7.26 9.88
N LEU A 49 14.43 -8.54 9.57
CA LEU A 49 13.72 -9.57 10.32
C LEU A 49 14.70 -10.56 10.92
N THR A 50 14.32 -11.18 12.05
CA THR A 50 15.13 -12.15 12.79
C THR A 50 14.39 -13.49 12.85
N CYS A 51 15.11 -14.57 12.50
CA CYS A 51 14.63 -15.94 12.70
C CYS A 51 14.51 -16.28 14.20
N SER A 52 13.72 -17.30 14.51
CA SER A 52 13.62 -17.83 15.87
C SER A 52 14.95 -18.38 16.43
N ASN A 53 15.88 -18.76 15.58
CA ASN A 53 17.25 -19.17 15.93
C ASN A 53 18.24 -17.99 16.05
N GLY A 54 17.80 -16.74 15.89
CA GLY A 54 18.63 -15.53 16.00
C GLY A 54 19.32 -15.09 14.71
N SER A 55 19.18 -15.82 13.59
CA SER A 55 19.70 -15.39 12.28
C SER A 55 18.89 -14.19 11.76
N VAL A 56 19.55 -13.23 11.11
CA VAL A 56 18.96 -11.95 10.67
C VAL A 56 19.02 -11.84 9.15
N THR A 57 17.97 -11.33 8.55
CA THR A 57 17.96 -10.93 7.15
C THR A 57 17.31 -9.57 6.95
N THR A 58 17.79 -8.86 5.94
CA THR A 58 17.23 -7.57 5.51
C THR A 58 16.68 -7.72 4.10
N GLN A 59 15.68 -6.93 3.75
CA GLN A 59 15.15 -6.88 2.40
C GLN A 59 16.27 -6.72 1.37
N ASN A 60 16.29 -7.58 0.35
CA ASN A 60 17.24 -7.56 -0.75
C ASN A 60 16.54 -7.83 -2.09
N TRP A 61 15.97 -6.79 -2.69
CA TRP A 61 15.25 -6.87 -3.96
C TRP A 61 16.16 -6.79 -5.20
N THR A 62 17.43 -6.41 -5.02
CA THR A 62 18.44 -6.36 -6.10
C THR A 62 19.19 -7.67 -6.27
N ASP A 63 18.92 -8.67 -5.44
CA ASP A 63 19.52 -9.98 -5.53
C ASP A 63 19.06 -10.67 -6.82
N PRO A 64 19.98 -11.15 -7.69
CA PRO A 64 19.62 -11.93 -8.87
C PRO A 64 18.89 -13.24 -8.50
N ASP A 65 19.11 -13.76 -7.30
CA ASP A 65 18.44 -14.94 -6.74
C ASP A 65 17.22 -14.56 -5.89
N PHE A 66 16.50 -13.50 -6.28
CA PHE A 66 15.36 -12.98 -5.56
C PHE A 66 14.41 -14.08 -5.05
N ALA A 67 14.32 -14.18 -3.73
CA ALA A 67 13.58 -15.25 -3.05
C ALA A 67 12.04 -15.16 -3.23
N GLY A 68 11.53 -14.06 -3.80
CA GLY A 68 10.10 -13.78 -3.89
C GLY A 68 9.56 -13.00 -2.69
N ILE A 69 8.23 -12.99 -2.54
CA ILE A 69 7.50 -12.29 -1.47
C ILE A 69 6.61 -13.29 -0.74
N SER A 70 6.47 -13.14 0.58
CA SER A 70 5.59 -13.95 1.43
C SER A 70 4.85 -13.08 2.44
N ASP A 71 3.57 -13.40 2.66
CA ASP A 71 2.71 -12.80 3.69
C ASP A 71 2.80 -13.55 5.04
N GLY A 72 3.66 -14.56 5.16
CA GLY A 72 3.83 -15.36 6.36
C GLY A 72 4.21 -14.52 7.59
N TRP A 73 3.64 -14.87 8.76
CA TRP A 73 3.87 -14.17 10.02
C TRP A 73 4.33 -15.10 11.16
N GLU A 74 4.14 -16.41 11.02
CA GLU A 74 4.56 -17.37 12.05
C GLU A 74 6.09 -17.40 12.22
N PRO A 75 6.61 -17.59 13.45
CA PRO A 75 8.05 -17.74 13.66
C PRO A 75 8.65 -18.80 12.74
N THR A 76 9.83 -18.52 12.17
CA THR A 76 10.51 -19.44 11.25
C THR A 76 12.02 -19.49 11.52
N GLU A 77 12.64 -20.63 11.26
CA GLU A 77 14.10 -20.80 11.20
C GLU A 77 14.61 -20.80 9.75
N ASP A 78 13.70 -20.79 8.77
CA ASP A 78 14.04 -20.74 7.35
C ASP A 78 14.36 -19.31 6.92
N LEU A 79 15.65 -19.07 6.66
CA LEU A 79 16.16 -17.76 6.20
C LEU A 79 15.57 -17.35 4.85
N ASN A 80 15.29 -18.29 3.96
CA ASN A 80 14.69 -17.98 2.67
C ASN A 80 13.25 -17.51 2.82
N GLU A 81 12.48 -18.17 3.68
CA GLU A 81 11.13 -17.70 4.00
C GLU A 81 11.16 -16.33 4.71
N LEU A 82 12.11 -16.13 5.65
CA LEU A 82 12.27 -14.84 6.30
C LEU A 82 12.65 -13.73 5.31
N GLN A 83 13.51 -14.04 4.33
CA GLN A 83 13.86 -13.11 3.25
C GLN A 83 12.63 -12.71 2.43
N LYS A 84 11.77 -13.65 2.06
CA LYS A 84 10.50 -13.36 1.36
C LYS A 84 9.61 -12.42 2.16
N ARG A 85 9.53 -12.60 3.48
CA ARG A 85 8.78 -11.72 4.37
C ARG A 85 9.40 -10.34 4.50
N ALA A 86 10.74 -10.24 4.55
CA ALA A 86 11.44 -8.96 4.53
C ALA A 86 11.23 -8.21 3.21
N ASN A 87 11.05 -8.94 2.10
CA ASN A 87 10.72 -8.40 0.79
C ASN A 87 9.24 -7.93 0.68
N ASN A 88 8.38 -8.26 1.64
CA ASN A 88 6.97 -7.87 1.63
C ASN A 88 6.78 -6.42 2.07
N CYS A 89 7.09 -5.50 1.19
CA CYS A 89 6.96 -4.06 1.40
C CYS A 89 6.75 -3.31 0.07
N ALA A 90 6.16 -2.12 0.14
CA ALA A 90 5.84 -1.31 -1.04
C ALA A 90 7.05 -1.07 -1.96
N VAL A 91 8.24 -0.84 -1.38
CA VAL A 91 9.47 -0.62 -2.16
C VAL A 91 9.76 -1.78 -3.12
N VAL A 92 9.60 -3.01 -2.66
CA VAL A 92 9.80 -4.22 -3.48
C VAL A 92 8.64 -4.42 -4.46
N HIS A 93 7.40 -4.23 -4.00
CA HIS A 93 6.23 -4.38 -4.86
C HIS A 93 6.28 -3.44 -6.06
N ILE A 94 6.66 -2.17 -5.85
CA ILE A 94 6.77 -1.18 -6.93
C ILE A 94 7.87 -1.55 -7.92
N GLN A 95 9.00 -2.05 -7.46
CA GLN A 95 10.04 -2.53 -8.36
C GLN A 95 9.53 -3.69 -9.23
N HIS A 96 8.80 -4.64 -8.63
CA HIS A 96 8.18 -5.74 -9.38
C HIS A 96 7.14 -5.26 -10.38
N PHE A 97 6.27 -4.32 -9.96
CA PHE A 97 5.29 -3.71 -10.86
C PHE A 97 5.94 -3.10 -12.10
N ILE A 98 7.02 -2.34 -11.90
CA ILE A 98 7.78 -1.70 -12.98
C ILE A 98 8.41 -2.75 -13.90
N ASP A 99 8.96 -3.81 -13.33
CA ASP A 99 9.55 -4.93 -14.09
C ASP A 99 8.49 -5.68 -14.92
N ASP A 100 7.30 -5.88 -14.36
CA ASP A 100 6.17 -6.50 -15.06
C ASP A 100 5.72 -5.65 -16.26
N VAL A 101 5.65 -4.33 -16.10
CA VAL A 101 5.37 -3.42 -17.22
C VAL A 101 6.47 -3.48 -18.27
N LYS A 102 7.74 -3.44 -17.89
CA LYS A 102 8.89 -3.53 -18.82
C LYS A 102 8.94 -4.86 -19.58
N LYS A 103 8.46 -5.94 -18.97
CA LYS A 103 8.34 -7.27 -19.58
C LYS A 103 7.06 -7.45 -20.41
N GLY A 104 6.15 -6.47 -20.41
CA GLY A 104 4.85 -6.55 -21.09
C GLY A 104 3.85 -7.50 -20.41
N ILE A 105 4.07 -7.86 -19.15
CA ILE A 105 3.15 -8.66 -18.33
C ILE A 105 1.97 -7.79 -17.89
N SER A 106 2.25 -6.53 -17.55
CA SER A 106 1.24 -5.52 -17.23
C SER A 106 1.31 -4.35 -18.21
N PRO A 107 0.18 -3.72 -18.56
CA PRO A 107 0.20 -2.48 -19.33
C PRO A 107 0.73 -1.32 -18.47
N VAL A 108 1.20 -0.27 -19.12
CA VAL A 108 1.52 1.01 -18.46
C VAL A 108 0.28 1.54 -17.75
N PRO A 109 0.35 1.90 -16.45
CA PRO A 109 -0.80 2.41 -15.74
C PRO A 109 -1.13 3.85 -16.14
N ASP A 110 -2.41 4.15 -16.31
CA ASP A 110 -2.93 5.52 -16.37
C ASP A 110 -3.35 6.01 -14.98
N ILE A 111 -3.69 5.08 -14.11
CA ILE A 111 -4.04 5.32 -12.71
C ILE A 111 -3.27 4.31 -11.86
N PHE A 112 -2.59 4.80 -10.80
CA PHE A 112 -1.97 3.93 -9.81
C PHE A 112 -2.48 4.30 -8.41
N ALA A 113 -2.92 3.31 -7.63
CA ALA A 113 -3.42 3.51 -6.28
C ALA A 113 -2.63 2.68 -5.25
N PHE A 114 -2.21 3.34 -4.18
CA PHE A 114 -1.66 2.71 -2.99
C PHE A 114 -2.73 2.63 -1.90
N ALA A 115 -2.97 1.45 -1.35
CA ALA A 115 -3.83 1.25 -0.19
C ALA A 115 -3.08 0.44 0.86
N MET A 116 -2.24 1.10 1.61
CA MET A 116 -1.28 0.53 2.55
C MET A 116 -1.20 1.38 3.83
N GLY A 117 -0.67 0.80 4.90
CA GLY A 117 -0.50 1.50 6.18
C GLY A 117 -1.14 0.79 7.37
N THR A 118 -2.00 -0.20 7.12
CA THR A 118 -2.66 -0.98 8.18
C THR A 118 -1.66 -1.69 9.09
N ASN A 119 -0.59 -2.24 8.51
CA ASN A 119 0.42 -3.06 9.20
C ASN A 119 1.64 -2.25 9.67
N ASP A 120 1.73 -0.99 9.32
CA ASP A 120 2.87 -0.14 9.67
C ASP A 120 2.87 0.17 11.17
N SER A 121 4.04 0.20 11.79
CA SER A 121 4.16 0.51 13.20
C SER A 121 4.60 1.97 13.42
N GLU A 122 4.13 2.57 14.54
CA GLU A 122 4.33 3.98 14.85
C GLU A 122 5.82 4.36 14.92
N GLU A 123 6.65 3.49 15.49
CA GLU A 123 8.09 3.71 15.59
C GLU A 123 8.81 3.78 14.24
N CYS A 124 8.15 3.34 13.17
CA CYS A 124 8.68 3.36 11.80
C CYS A 124 8.13 4.51 10.95
N PHE A 125 7.31 5.42 11.48
CA PHE A 125 6.76 6.54 10.69
C PHE A 125 7.84 7.46 10.12
N GLY A 126 8.91 7.72 10.87
CA GLY A 126 10.06 8.48 10.42
C GLY A 126 9.86 9.99 10.37
N ASP A 127 10.87 10.67 9.87
CA ASP A 127 10.92 12.13 9.75
C ASP A 127 10.49 12.56 8.34
N VAL A 128 9.32 13.18 8.25
CA VAL A 128 8.73 13.64 6.98
C VAL A 128 9.57 14.72 6.32
N GLU A 129 10.10 15.68 7.07
CA GLU A 129 10.91 16.76 6.52
C GLU A 129 12.22 16.21 5.92
N LYS A 130 12.84 15.26 6.62
CA LYS A 130 14.02 14.55 6.10
C LYS A 130 13.67 13.73 4.86
N ALA A 131 12.54 13.05 4.83
CA ALA A 131 12.09 12.32 3.67
C ALA A 131 11.85 13.22 2.46
N LEU A 132 11.25 14.40 2.65
CA LEU A 132 10.94 15.36 1.57
C LEU A 132 12.17 16.11 1.05
N THR A 133 13.16 16.38 1.89
CA THR A 133 14.38 17.09 1.51
C THR A 133 15.46 16.18 0.93
N GLY A 134 15.32 14.88 1.04
CA GLY A 134 16.23 13.89 0.47
C GLY A 134 16.32 13.99 -1.05
N LYS A 135 17.54 13.92 -1.61
CA LYS A 135 17.81 14.28 -3.00
C LYS A 135 17.85 13.13 -3.98
N GLU A 136 17.93 11.88 -3.53
CA GLU A 136 18.23 10.76 -4.42
C GLU A 136 17.24 9.59 -4.31
N LEU A 137 16.86 9.06 -5.47
CA LEU A 137 15.96 7.93 -5.63
C LEU A 137 16.65 6.57 -5.57
N ASP A 138 17.95 6.52 -5.79
CA ASP A 138 18.68 5.26 -5.96
C ASP A 138 19.12 4.59 -4.65
N GLY A 139 18.60 5.04 -3.52
CA GLY A 139 18.81 4.43 -2.21
C GLY A 139 20.09 4.81 -1.51
N ASN A 140 20.86 5.73 -2.06
CA ASN A 140 22.03 6.28 -1.40
C ASN A 140 21.75 7.70 -0.92
N GLU A 141 21.82 7.91 0.34
CA GLU A 141 22.21 9.10 1.08
C GLU A 141 21.14 9.87 1.84
N ASN A 142 19.88 10.03 1.40
CA ASN A 142 19.01 10.95 2.14
C ASN A 142 17.58 10.45 2.41
N ILE A 143 17.10 9.44 1.71
CA ILE A 143 15.78 8.85 1.95
C ILE A 143 15.96 7.56 2.73
N ASP A 144 15.47 7.56 3.97
CA ASP A 144 15.49 6.37 4.81
C ASP A 144 14.33 5.43 4.44
N LEU A 145 14.61 4.43 3.62
CA LEU A 145 13.63 3.43 3.19
C LEU A 145 13.20 2.46 4.31
N PHE A 146 13.81 2.53 5.49
CA PHE A 146 13.37 1.81 6.68
C PHE A 146 12.33 2.59 7.50
N THR A 147 11.88 3.73 6.99
CA THR A 147 10.76 4.49 7.54
C THR A 147 9.62 4.59 6.55
N GLU A 148 8.39 4.72 7.04
CA GLU A 148 7.20 4.90 6.22
C GLU A 148 7.30 6.16 5.35
N ALA A 149 7.68 7.29 5.96
CA ALA A 149 7.83 8.56 5.24
C ALA A 149 8.81 8.46 4.07
N GLY A 150 9.97 7.84 4.29
CA GLY A 150 10.97 7.66 3.25
C GLY A 150 10.53 6.68 2.16
N ALA A 151 9.99 5.53 2.56
CA ALA A 151 9.52 4.51 1.63
C ALA A 151 8.33 5.00 0.79
N MET A 152 7.33 5.63 1.44
CA MET A 152 6.19 6.21 0.74
C MET A 152 6.63 7.28 -0.27
N ARG A 153 7.49 8.21 0.13
CA ARG A 153 8.03 9.20 -0.79
C ARG A 153 8.73 8.56 -1.98
N TRP A 154 9.59 7.55 -1.74
CA TRP A 154 10.31 6.84 -2.79
C TRP A 154 9.33 6.14 -3.77
N CYS A 155 8.34 5.42 -3.25
CA CYS A 155 7.36 4.70 -4.07
C CYS A 155 6.55 5.64 -4.97
N LEU A 156 6.05 6.76 -4.40
CA LEU A 156 5.30 7.75 -5.17
C LEU A 156 6.16 8.37 -6.28
N GLN A 157 7.38 8.79 -5.93
CA GLN A 157 8.31 9.37 -6.88
C GLN A 157 8.66 8.37 -8.00
N LYS A 158 8.92 7.11 -7.63
CA LYS A 158 9.30 6.07 -8.59
C LYS A 158 8.20 5.80 -9.61
N ILE A 159 6.94 5.71 -9.18
CA ILE A 159 5.80 5.55 -10.10
C ILE A 159 5.65 6.78 -11.00
N MET A 160 5.77 7.99 -10.46
CA MET A 160 5.61 9.23 -11.23
C MET A 160 6.73 9.47 -12.24
N GLU A 161 7.94 9.00 -11.96
CA GLU A 161 9.06 9.10 -12.89
C GLU A 161 8.99 8.07 -14.01
N GLU A 162 8.65 6.82 -13.69
CA GLU A 162 8.52 5.76 -14.70
C GLU A 162 7.25 5.97 -15.56
N TYR A 163 6.18 6.54 -14.98
CA TYR A 163 4.89 6.75 -15.64
C TYR A 163 4.36 8.18 -15.41
N PRO A 164 4.97 9.20 -16.05
CA PRO A 164 4.67 10.61 -15.76
C PRO A 164 3.23 11.03 -16.11
N GLU A 165 2.54 10.29 -16.95
CA GLU A 165 1.13 10.53 -17.29
C GLU A 165 0.15 9.88 -16.30
N ALA A 166 0.64 9.00 -15.42
CA ALA A 166 -0.22 8.31 -14.46
C ALA A 166 -0.70 9.25 -13.35
N ARG A 167 -1.99 9.14 -13.01
CA ARG A 167 -2.54 9.77 -11.81
C ARG A 167 -2.34 8.85 -10.62
N VAL A 168 -1.70 9.37 -9.57
CA VAL A 168 -1.37 8.58 -8.38
C VAL A 168 -2.29 8.95 -7.24
N PHE A 169 -2.87 7.90 -6.60
CA PHE A 169 -3.77 8.01 -5.47
C PHE A 169 -3.19 7.27 -4.27
N VAL A 170 -3.45 7.79 -3.07
CA VAL A 170 -3.14 7.14 -1.81
C VAL A 170 -4.42 7.02 -0.99
N LEU A 171 -4.86 5.79 -0.77
CA LEU A 171 -6.00 5.51 0.10
C LEU A 171 -5.51 5.41 1.55
N THR A 172 -6.19 6.11 2.45
CA THR A 172 -5.93 5.94 3.87
C THR A 172 -6.45 4.57 4.34
N PRO A 173 -5.82 3.93 5.34
CA PRO A 173 -6.35 2.70 5.95
C PRO A 173 -7.79 2.89 6.44
N LEU A 174 -8.51 1.80 6.59
CA LEU A 174 -9.89 1.79 7.09
C LEU A 174 -9.94 1.97 8.62
N GLN A 175 -11.10 2.37 9.15
CA GLN A 175 -11.37 2.19 10.57
C GLN A 175 -11.47 0.70 10.90
N THR A 176 -10.93 0.31 12.03
CA THR A 176 -10.99 -1.05 12.59
C THR A 176 -11.88 -1.07 13.83
N ALA A 177 -12.16 -2.26 14.37
CA ALA A 177 -12.85 -2.41 15.65
C ALA A 177 -11.97 -2.05 16.86
N THR A 178 -10.65 -1.88 16.68
CA THR A 178 -9.66 -1.70 17.77
C THR A 178 -9.30 -0.21 17.93
N PRO A 179 -9.67 0.44 19.05
CA PRO A 179 -9.43 1.88 19.26
C PRO A 179 -7.95 2.27 19.19
N GLU A 180 -7.05 1.44 19.73
CA GLU A 180 -5.61 1.69 19.71
C GLU A 180 -5.06 1.66 18.28
N HIS A 181 -5.54 0.74 17.45
CA HIS A 181 -5.19 0.70 16.04
C HIS A 181 -5.69 1.96 15.31
N ASN A 182 -6.92 2.38 15.59
CA ASN A 182 -7.48 3.59 15.00
C ASN A 182 -6.72 4.85 15.43
N ALA A 183 -6.28 4.95 16.68
CA ALA A 183 -5.46 6.06 17.16
C ALA A 183 -4.11 6.14 16.43
N LYS A 184 -3.42 4.99 16.26
CA LYS A 184 -2.20 4.89 15.43
C LYS A 184 -2.48 5.32 13.99
N THR A 185 -3.55 4.84 13.39
CA THR A 185 -3.92 5.15 12.00
C THR A 185 -4.20 6.64 11.80
N VAL A 186 -4.90 7.29 12.72
CA VAL A 186 -5.11 8.75 12.67
C VAL A 186 -3.78 9.49 12.72
N LEU A 187 -2.89 9.11 13.64
CA LEU A 187 -1.55 9.71 13.74
C LEU A 187 -0.77 9.54 12.43
N GLN A 188 -0.76 8.34 11.85
CA GLN A 188 -0.12 8.02 10.57
C GLN A 188 -0.64 8.90 9.42
N ILE A 189 -1.97 8.99 9.30
CA ILE A 189 -2.61 9.80 8.26
C ILE A 189 -2.20 11.27 8.36
N GLU A 190 -2.24 11.84 9.57
CA GLU A 190 -2.00 13.27 9.78
C GLU A 190 -0.50 13.63 9.76
N THR A 191 0.36 12.73 10.21
CA THR A 191 1.80 13.05 10.35
C THR A 191 2.63 12.60 9.15
N VAL A 192 2.23 11.56 8.42
CA VAL A 192 2.98 10.99 7.29
C VAL A 192 2.19 11.07 5.99
N MET A 193 1.08 10.32 5.88
CA MET A 193 0.45 10.05 4.58
C MET A 193 0.00 11.32 3.86
N LYS A 194 -0.75 12.21 4.53
CA LYS A 194 -1.24 13.46 3.92
C LYS A 194 -0.10 14.39 3.52
N LYS A 195 0.97 14.46 4.33
CA LYS A 195 2.10 15.35 4.08
C LYS A 195 2.94 14.85 2.90
N ILE A 196 3.30 13.58 2.89
CA ILE A 196 4.09 12.99 1.79
C ILE A 196 3.29 13.02 0.50
N ALA A 197 2.04 12.52 0.50
CA ALA A 197 1.20 12.52 -0.69
C ALA A 197 0.99 13.95 -1.25
N GLY A 198 0.66 14.90 -0.38
CA GLY A 198 0.48 16.30 -0.80
C GLY A 198 1.73 16.93 -1.38
N ALA A 199 2.89 16.73 -0.76
CA ALA A 199 4.17 17.25 -1.26
C ALA A 199 4.59 16.62 -2.59
N MET A 200 4.24 15.34 -2.81
CA MET A 200 4.52 14.62 -4.06
C MET A 200 3.46 14.86 -5.14
N GLY A 201 2.36 15.58 -4.85
CA GLY A 201 1.28 15.80 -5.82
C GLY A 201 0.35 14.59 -6.02
N ALA A 202 0.42 13.57 -5.15
CA ALA A 202 -0.50 12.45 -5.14
C ALA A 202 -1.83 12.85 -4.47
N GLN A 203 -2.94 12.31 -4.98
CA GLN A 203 -4.26 12.57 -4.42
C GLN A 203 -4.57 11.62 -3.27
N VAL A 204 -4.90 12.15 -2.09
CA VAL A 204 -5.34 11.35 -0.96
C VAL A 204 -6.84 11.03 -1.08
N ILE A 205 -7.20 9.76 -0.94
CA ILE A 205 -8.57 9.28 -0.80
C ILE A 205 -8.77 8.90 0.68
N ASP A 206 -9.49 9.73 1.42
CA ASP A 206 -9.69 9.56 2.86
C ASP A 206 -10.77 8.50 3.16
N CYS A 207 -10.38 7.23 3.01
CA CYS A 207 -11.24 6.08 3.33
C CYS A 207 -11.54 6.00 4.82
N TYR A 208 -10.60 6.36 5.69
CA TYR A 208 -10.75 6.34 7.14
C TYR A 208 -11.98 7.08 7.61
N ASN A 209 -12.19 8.29 7.09
CA ASN A 209 -13.29 9.15 7.53
C ASN A 209 -14.55 9.02 6.67
N ASN A 210 -14.44 8.60 5.40
CA ASN A 210 -15.50 8.85 4.43
C ASN A 210 -16.03 7.61 3.70
N CYS A 211 -15.37 6.43 3.79
CA CYS A 211 -15.86 5.25 3.06
C CYS A 211 -17.12 4.61 3.68
N GLY A 212 -17.46 4.96 4.95
CA GLY A 212 -18.67 4.49 5.62
C GLY A 212 -18.47 3.26 6.50
N ILE A 213 -17.25 2.74 6.64
CA ILE A 213 -16.86 1.75 7.67
C ILE A 213 -16.59 2.54 8.96
N CYS A 214 -17.22 2.13 10.06
CA CYS A 214 -17.14 2.86 11.32
C CYS A 214 -16.92 1.90 12.48
N GLU A 215 -15.89 2.15 13.29
CA GLU A 215 -15.51 1.40 14.49
C GLU A 215 -16.70 0.96 15.35
N LYS A 216 -17.67 1.87 15.55
CA LYS A 216 -18.85 1.65 16.42
C LYS A 216 -19.76 0.50 15.97
N PHE A 217 -19.64 0.04 14.73
CA PHE A 217 -20.43 -1.05 14.16
C PHE A 217 -19.63 -2.33 14.01
N GLU A 218 -18.37 -2.33 14.44
CA GLU A 218 -17.45 -3.44 14.27
C GLU A 218 -17.15 -4.15 15.60
N VAL A 219 -16.67 -5.38 15.54
CA VAL A 219 -16.44 -6.24 16.71
C VAL A 219 -14.98 -6.68 16.75
N ILE A 220 -14.29 -6.43 17.86
CA ILE A 220 -12.89 -6.84 18.07
C ILE A 220 -12.78 -8.37 17.99
N GLY A 221 -11.93 -8.84 17.08
CA GLY A 221 -11.69 -10.28 16.89
C GLY A 221 -12.90 -11.06 16.39
N GLY A 222 -13.94 -10.39 15.89
CA GLY A 222 -15.17 -11.03 15.45
C GLY A 222 -15.86 -10.29 14.31
N ARG A 223 -16.93 -10.91 13.81
CA ARG A 223 -17.72 -10.32 12.72
C ARG A 223 -18.56 -9.15 13.22
N GLY A 224 -18.27 -7.97 12.67
CA GLY A 224 -19.08 -6.77 12.78
C GLY A 224 -19.98 -6.57 11.57
N LYS A 225 -20.33 -5.32 11.29
CA LYS A 225 -21.18 -4.97 10.15
C LYS A 225 -20.47 -5.12 8.81
N TYR A 226 -19.24 -4.62 8.72
CA TYR A 226 -18.45 -4.57 7.49
C TYR A 226 -17.11 -5.29 7.59
N LEU A 227 -16.66 -5.67 8.81
CA LEU A 227 -15.41 -6.37 9.05
C LEU A 227 -15.67 -7.79 9.58
N ILE A 228 -14.86 -8.78 9.14
CA ILE A 228 -15.04 -10.17 9.53
C ILE A 228 -14.41 -10.51 10.88
N ASP A 229 -13.29 -9.85 11.19
CA ASP A 229 -12.46 -10.09 12.39
C ASP A 229 -12.14 -8.79 13.14
N GLY A 230 -12.84 -7.71 12.79
CA GLY A 230 -12.59 -6.37 13.31
C GLY A 230 -11.53 -5.58 12.53
N LEU A 231 -10.94 -6.17 11.48
CA LEU A 231 -9.91 -5.56 10.64
C LEU A 231 -10.21 -5.72 9.14
N HIS A 232 -10.42 -6.95 8.66
CA HIS A 232 -10.57 -7.25 7.24
C HIS A 232 -12.02 -7.10 6.77
N PRO A 233 -12.26 -6.31 5.71
CA PRO A 233 -13.61 -6.11 5.20
C PRO A 233 -14.23 -7.39 4.63
N VAL A 234 -15.52 -7.60 4.93
CA VAL A 234 -16.37 -8.55 4.21
C VAL A 234 -16.75 -8.00 2.83
N ALA A 235 -17.41 -8.80 1.99
CA ALA A 235 -17.77 -8.40 0.63
C ALA A 235 -18.53 -7.06 0.57
N GLU A 236 -19.43 -6.80 1.51
CA GLU A 236 -20.17 -5.54 1.60
C GLU A 236 -19.26 -4.36 2.00
N GLY A 237 -18.29 -4.58 2.89
CA GLY A 237 -17.27 -3.59 3.26
C GLY A 237 -16.37 -3.26 2.10
N GLN A 238 -15.87 -4.26 1.39
CA GLN A 238 -15.06 -4.11 0.16
C GLN A 238 -15.81 -3.34 -0.93
N ALA A 239 -17.10 -3.66 -1.12
CA ALA A 239 -17.92 -2.94 -2.09
C ALA A 239 -18.16 -1.47 -1.68
N LEU A 240 -18.26 -1.19 -0.39
CA LEU A 240 -18.42 0.17 0.13
C LEU A 240 -17.16 1.00 -0.12
N GLU A 241 -15.99 0.48 0.27
CA GLU A 241 -14.68 1.08 0.01
C GLU A 241 -14.45 1.30 -1.48
N GLY A 242 -14.65 0.27 -2.30
CA GLY A 242 -14.41 0.35 -3.74
C GLY A 242 -15.33 1.35 -4.46
N ARG A 243 -16.62 1.45 -4.07
CA ARG A 243 -17.51 2.49 -4.62
C ARG A 243 -17.09 3.89 -4.22
N PHE A 244 -16.64 4.06 -2.98
CA PHE A 244 -16.13 5.34 -2.51
C PHE A 244 -14.86 5.72 -3.27
N ALA A 245 -13.88 4.82 -3.37
CA ALA A 245 -12.65 5.04 -4.12
C ALA A 245 -12.90 5.34 -5.60
N ALA A 246 -13.81 4.60 -6.24
CA ALA A 246 -14.18 4.85 -7.65
C ALA A 246 -14.78 6.26 -7.86
N LYS A 247 -15.62 6.72 -6.93
CA LYS A 247 -16.17 8.08 -6.95
C LYS A 247 -15.06 9.13 -6.83
N GLU A 248 -14.15 8.96 -5.87
CA GLU A 248 -13.06 9.91 -5.65
C GLU A 248 -12.06 9.92 -6.82
N ILE A 249 -11.70 8.76 -7.36
CA ILE A 249 -10.87 8.67 -8.57
C ILE A 249 -11.55 9.42 -9.73
N ARG A 250 -12.82 9.15 -9.98
CA ARG A 250 -13.57 9.84 -11.05
C ARG A 250 -13.56 11.35 -10.88
N ASN A 251 -13.74 11.84 -9.65
CA ASN A 251 -13.82 13.28 -9.37
C ASN A 251 -12.46 13.98 -9.52
N ASN A 252 -11.35 13.27 -9.37
CA ASN A 252 -10.00 13.83 -9.33
C ASN A 252 -9.16 13.52 -10.60
N MET A 253 -9.79 12.98 -11.65
CA MET A 253 -9.12 12.73 -12.95
C MET A 253 -9.11 13.95 -13.90
N PHE A 254 -9.65 15.09 -13.46
CA PHE A 254 -9.74 16.31 -14.27
C PHE A 254 -8.89 17.44 -13.71
#